data_a62fd79bc31798319891a37b5a1b5d40
#
_entry.id   a62fd79bc31798319891a37b5a1b5d40
#
_cell.length_a   1.000
_cell.length_b   1.000
_cell.length_c   1.000
_cell.angle_alpha   90.00
_cell.angle_beta   90.00
_cell.angle_gamma   90.00
#
_symmetry.space_group_name_H-M   'P 1'
#
loop_
_entity.id
_entity.type
_entity.pdbx_description
1 polymer ?
#
loop_
_entity_poly.entity_id
_entity_poly.type
_entity_poly.pdbx_seq_one_letter_code
_entity_poly.pdbx_strand_id
1 'polypeptide(L)'
;MQIWTWDGWGWGTFDIAFPFGTNVINRHSRCIVSICELGQPPGGQLDFPFIGAASMRVHNVAPGDDGVLHVRFEINWPNSLQWRATLFIG
;
A
#
# COMPACT_ATOMS: atom_id res chain seq x y z
N MET A 1 14.89 -1.79 11.05
CA MET A 1 13.90 -1.59 9.98
C MET A 1 12.89 -2.71 9.99
N GLN A 2 11.63 -2.37 9.84
CA GLN A 2 10.55 -3.36 9.67
C GLN A 2 10.01 -3.26 8.25
N ILE A 3 9.64 -4.40 7.68
CA ILE A 3 9.06 -4.49 6.34
C ILE A 3 7.75 -5.28 6.46
N TRP A 4 6.67 -4.70 5.98
CA TRP A 4 5.34 -5.27 6.02
C TRP A 4 4.73 -5.28 4.62
N THR A 5 3.88 -6.27 4.36
CA THR A 5 3.06 -6.29 3.16
C THR A 5 1.58 -6.30 3.53
N TRP A 6 0.79 -5.65 2.70
CA TRP A 6 -0.65 -5.59 2.88
C TRP A 6 -1.30 -5.73 1.51
N ASP A 7 -2.18 -6.70 1.36
CA ASP A 7 -2.90 -6.94 0.12
C ASP A 7 -4.34 -6.48 0.26
N GLY A 8 -4.87 -5.87 -0.78
CA GLY A 8 -6.25 -5.40 -0.77
C GLY A 8 -6.84 -5.31 -2.17
N TRP A 9 -8.07 -4.83 -2.22
CA TRP A 9 -8.81 -4.57 -3.45
C TRP A 9 -9.28 -3.12 -3.43
N GLY A 10 -9.21 -2.45 -4.57
CA GLY A 10 -9.68 -1.08 -4.66
C GLY A 10 -9.50 -0.47 -6.03
N TRP A 11 -9.99 0.76 -6.17
CA TRP A 11 -9.86 1.58 -7.36
C TRP A 11 -10.04 3.05 -6.96
N GLY A 12 -9.59 3.95 -7.84
CA GLY A 12 -9.66 5.38 -7.55
C GLY A 12 -8.66 5.81 -6.49
N THR A 13 -8.95 6.90 -5.83
CA THR A 13 -8.13 7.45 -4.75
C THR A 13 -8.74 7.07 -3.41
N PHE A 14 -7.93 6.50 -2.51
CA PHE A 14 -8.40 6.07 -1.21
C PHE A 14 -7.30 6.16 -0.16
N ASP A 15 -7.72 6.29 1.10
CA ASP A 15 -6.82 6.36 2.24
C ASP A 15 -6.91 5.08 3.05
N ILE A 16 -5.77 4.60 3.53
CA ILE A 16 -5.70 3.48 4.46
C ILE A 16 -4.94 3.91 5.69
N ALA A 17 -5.45 3.53 6.85
CA ALA A 17 -4.80 3.71 8.14
C ALA A 17 -4.24 2.36 8.59
N PHE A 18 -2.91 2.24 8.64
CA PHE A 18 -2.23 1.02 9.07
C PHE A 18 -1.89 1.13 10.56
N PRO A 19 -2.53 0.32 11.42
CA PRO A 19 -2.34 0.44 12.87
C PRO A 19 -1.13 -0.36 13.35
N PHE A 20 0.02 0.28 13.46
CA PHE A 20 1.24 -0.36 13.95
C PHE A 20 1.44 -0.22 15.46
N GLY A 21 0.84 0.78 16.07
CA GLY A 21 1.00 1.09 17.48
C GLY A 21 2.07 2.13 17.76
N THR A 22 1.98 2.75 18.92
CA THR A 22 2.84 3.88 19.32
C THR A 22 4.29 3.48 19.56
N ASN A 23 4.57 2.18 19.78
CA ASN A 23 5.94 1.69 19.92
C ASN A 23 6.65 1.56 18.57
N VAL A 24 5.93 1.64 17.45
CA VAL A 24 6.47 1.45 16.10
C VAL A 24 6.44 2.75 15.32
N ILE A 25 5.34 3.50 15.40
CA ILE A 25 5.09 4.71 14.61
C ILE A 25 4.87 5.91 15.52
N ASN A 26 5.52 7.02 15.16
CA ASN A 26 5.24 8.35 15.66
C ASN A 26 5.51 9.36 14.56
N ARG A 27 5.31 10.66 14.82
CA ARG A 27 5.49 11.73 13.82
C ARG A 27 6.89 11.80 13.21
N HIS A 28 7.89 11.23 13.87
CA HIS A 28 9.28 11.25 13.41
C HIS A 28 9.70 9.96 12.69
N SER A 29 8.79 9.01 12.56
CA SER A 29 9.08 7.74 11.90
C SER A 29 9.39 7.96 10.42
N ARG A 30 10.35 7.19 9.91
CA ARG A 30 10.71 7.20 8.49
C ARG A 30 10.02 6.03 7.83
N CYS A 31 9.11 6.34 6.90
CA CYS A 31 8.28 5.34 6.25
C CYS A 31 8.34 5.52 4.75
N ILE A 32 8.53 4.42 4.05
CA ILE A 32 8.45 4.36 2.58
C ILE A 32 7.41 3.32 2.24
N VAL A 33 6.52 3.65 1.32
CA VAL A 33 5.44 2.78 0.89
C VAL A 33 5.48 2.66 -0.62
N SER A 34 5.37 1.44 -1.11
CA SER A 34 5.20 1.15 -2.53
C SER A 34 3.91 0.38 -2.75
N ILE A 35 3.39 0.41 -3.97
CA ILE A 35 2.18 -0.32 -4.35
C ILE A 35 2.39 -0.96 -5.72
N CYS A 36 1.89 -2.18 -5.88
CA CYS A 36 1.87 -2.85 -7.17
C CYS A 36 0.55 -3.60 -7.35
N GLU A 37 0.23 -3.90 -8.61
CA GLU A 37 -0.91 -4.72 -8.94
C GLU A 37 -0.59 -6.18 -8.69
N LEU A 38 -1.58 -6.90 -8.13
CA LEU A 38 -1.57 -8.35 -8.05
C LEU A 38 -2.58 -8.89 -9.04
N GLY A 39 -2.26 -10.02 -9.65
CA GLY A 39 -3.19 -10.61 -10.57
C GLY A 39 -2.81 -11.99 -10.96
N GLN A 40 -3.49 -12.42 -12.01
CA GLN A 40 -3.36 -13.74 -12.57
C GLN A 40 -2.83 -13.63 -14.00
N PRO A 41 -1.49 -13.55 -14.19
CA PRO A 41 -0.94 -13.63 -15.52
C PRO A 41 -1.28 -15.00 -16.13
N PRO A 42 -1.13 -15.18 -17.45
CA PRO A 42 -1.38 -16.48 -18.09
C PRO A 42 -0.68 -17.61 -17.33
N GLY A 43 -1.47 -18.57 -16.84
CA GLY A 43 -0.99 -19.67 -16.02
C GLY A 43 -0.91 -19.34 -14.53
N GLY A 44 -1.55 -18.30 -14.08
CA GLY A 44 -1.20 -17.57 -12.95
C GLY A 44 -1.77 -17.88 -11.60
N GLN A 45 -1.08 -17.31 -10.63
CA GLN A 45 -1.44 -17.25 -9.22
C GLN A 45 -2.06 -15.89 -8.93
N LEU A 46 -3.08 -15.85 -8.05
CA LEU A 46 -3.81 -14.62 -7.74
C LEU A 46 -2.96 -13.59 -6.99
N ASP A 47 -1.87 -14.03 -6.37
CA ASP A 47 -0.97 -13.15 -5.61
C ASP A 47 0.31 -12.79 -6.37
N PHE A 48 0.28 -12.82 -7.69
CA PHE A 48 1.44 -12.55 -8.52
C PHE A 48 1.60 -11.04 -8.77
N PRO A 49 2.69 -10.39 -8.32
CA PRO A 49 2.95 -8.99 -8.62
C PRO A 49 3.32 -8.80 -10.09
N PHE A 50 2.73 -7.80 -10.73
CA PHE A 50 3.04 -7.50 -12.12
C PHE A 50 2.75 -6.03 -12.46
N ILE A 51 3.28 -5.58 -13.59
CA ILE A 51 2.98 -4.26 -14.12
C ILE A 51 1.91 -4.42 -15.19
N GLY A 52 0.69 -3.98 -14.84
CA GLY A 52 -0.47 -4.00 -15.73
C GLY A 52 -0.70 -2.67 -16.42
N ALA A 53 -1.88 -2.55 -17.04
CA ALA A 53 -2.27 -1.32 -17.71
C ALA A 53 -2.64 -0.20 -16.74
N ALA A 54 -3.04 -0.53 -15.52
CA ALA A 54 -3.41 0.46 -14.51
C ALA A 54 -2.17 1.11 -13.90
N SER A 55 -2.19 2.43 -13.75
CA SER A 55 -1.20 3.14 -12.97
C SER A 55 -1.59 3.10 -11.50
N MET A 56 -0.62 2.76 -10.65
CA MET A 56 -0.79 2.78 -9.20
C MET A 56 0.21 3.73 -8.58
N ARG A 57 -0.27 4.57 -7.66
CA ARG A 57 0.54 5.61 -7.04
C ARG A 57 0.33 5.66 -5.54
N VAL A 58 1.39 6.02 -4.83
CA VAL A 58 1.34 6.45 -3.43
C VAL A 58 1.45 7.96 -3.44
N HIS A 59 0.40 8.65 -2.99
CA HIS A 59 0.40 10.11 -2.97
C HIS A 59 0.98 10.69 -1.69
N ASN A 60 0.55 10.17 -0.55
CA ASN A 60 0.93 10.71 0.76
C ASN A 60 1.21 9.58 1.73
N VAL A 61 2.24 9.75 2.54
CA VAL A 61 2.59 8.85 3.62
C VAL A 61 2.77 9.71 4.87
N ALA A 62 1.90 9.52 5.85
CA ALA A 62 1.88 10.37 7.05
C ALA A 62 1.87 9.50 8.31
N PRO A 63 3.04 9.35 8.98
CA PRO A 63 3.08 8.69 10.28
C PRO A 63 2.51 9.60 11.36
N GLY A 64 1.69 9.05 12.22
CA GLY A 64 1.04 9.79 13.30
C GLY A 64 1.51 9.38 14.69
N ASP A 65 1.35 10.27 15.66
CA ASP A 65 1.68 10.01 17.06
C ASP A 65 0.71 9.02 17.71
N ASP A 66 -0.40 8.73 17.05
CA ASP A 66 -1.36 7.70 17.45
C ASP A 66 -0.90 6.28 17.10
N GLY A 67 0.29 6.12 16.53
CA GLY A 67 0.81 4.83 16.12
C GLY A 67 0.24 4.34 14.79
N VAL A 68 -0.40 5.20 14.04
CA VAL A 68 -1.04 4.86 12.78
C VAL A 68 -0.29 5.48 11.62
N LEU A 69 -0.04 4.69 10.59
CA LEU A 69 0.52 5.16 9.33
C LEU A 69 -0.62 5.41 8.35
N HIS A 70 -0.86 6.67 8.04
CA HIS A 70 -1.90 7.06 7.08
C HIS A 70 -1.28 7.16 5.70
N VAL A 71 -1.87 6.45 4.73
CA VAL A 71 -1.35 6.41 3.36
C VAL A 71 -2.47 6.67 2.39
N ARG A 72 -2.24 7.57 1.44
CA ARG A 72 -3.15 7.82 0.32
C ARG A 72 -2.63 7.17 -0.93
N PHE A 73 -3.46 6.29 -1.51
CA PHE A 73 -3.17 5.58 -2.74
C PHE A 73 -4.07 6.03 -3.87
N GLU A 74 -3.60 5.85 -5.09
CA GLU A 74 -4.43 5.98 -6.27
C GLU A 74 -4.24 4.77 -7.18
N ILE A 75 -5.36 4.17 -7.61
CA ILE A 75 -5.41 3.17 -8.66
C ILE A 75 -6.18 3.77 -9.82
N ASN A 76 -5.47 4.13 -10.87
CA ASN A 76 -6.09 4.75 -12.05
C ASN A 76 -6.69 3.67 -12.95
N TRP A 77 -7.85 3.16 -12.54
CA TRP A 77 -8.57 2.11 -13.23
C TRP A 77 -10.07 2.23 -12.89
N PRO A 78 -10.97 1.91 -13.81
CA PRO A 78 -12.41 2.09 -13.56
C PRO A 78 -13.05 0.99 -12.69
N ASN A 79 -12.34 -0.09 -12.44
CA ASN A 79 -12.84 -1.22 -11.66
C ASN A 79 -11.87 -1.59 -10.56
N SER A 80 -12.35 -2.36 -9.59
CA SER A 80 -11.53 -2.83 -8.48
C SER A 80 -10.43 -3.77 -8.99
N LEU A 81 -9.20 -3.51 -8.56
CA LEU A 81 -8.05 -4.35 -8.83
C LEU A 81 -7.44 -4.80 -7.51
N GLN A 82 -6.83 -5.97 -7.50
CA GLN A 82 -6.05 -6.42 -6.36
C GLN A 82 -4.70 -5.72 -6.37
N TRP A 83 -4.26 -5.28 -5.19
CA TRP A 83 -2.99 -4.58 -5.02
C TRP A 83 -2.26 -5.07 -3.79
N ARG A 84 -0.95 -4.87 -3.79
CA ARG A 84 -0.08 -5.10 -2.64
C ARG A 84 0.68 -3.81 -2.32
N ALA A 85 0.59 -3.39 -1.08
CA ALA A 85 1.45 -2.35 -0.54
C ALA A 85 2.60 -2.99 0.23
N THR A 86 3.81 -2.47 0.04
CA THR A 86 4.97 -2.83 0.83
C THR A 86 5.37 -1.61 1.64
N LEU A 87 5.44 -1.79 2.96
CA LEU A 87 5.69 -0.71 3.90
C LEU A 87 7.04 -0.94 4.57
N PHE A 88 7.92 0.05 4.45
CA PHE A 88 9.23 0.05 5.09
C PHE A 88 9.20 1.07 6.22
N ILE A 89 9.48 0.62 7.44
CA ILE A 89 9.46 1.45 8.65
C ILE A 89 10.84 1.40 9.28
N GLY A 90 11.51 2.54 9.24
CA GLY A 90 12.86 2.69 9.77
C GLY A 90 12.93 3.22 11.20
#